data_515b217b7c3914b948658c332a824fe7
#
_entry.id   515b217b7c3914b948658c332a824fe7
#
_cell.length_a   1.000
_cell.length_b   1.000
_cell.length_c   1.000
_cell.angle_alpha   90.00
_cell.angle_beta   90.00
_cell.angle_gamma   90.00
#
_symmetry.space_group_name_H-M   'P 1'
#
loop_
_entity.id
_entity.type
_entity.pdbx_description
1 polymer ?
#
loop_
_entity_poly.entity_id
_entity_poly.type
_entity_poly.pdbx_seq_one_letter_code
_entity_poly.pdbx_strand_id
1 'polypeptide(L)'
;NIHIRFMNKKHLFTLLFTLLVWTSCNNQQHFITDAAYRAEVENDFQAKQAALPNGDLFAVFNDQMTPEEREALTFMYAYMPIGDITDYSGDFYLKNIRSSFQARNEMPWGDSIPEDIFRHFVLPVRINNENLDESRMVFFDELKDRVKGLSLYDAVLEVNHWCHEKVIYTPSDGRTSSPLASVKTAYGRCGEESTFTVAALRSVGIPARQVYTPRWAHTDDNHAWVEAWVNGKWYFLGACEPEPVLNLGWFNGPAYRGMLMHTKVFGKYNGPEDVMERTDGYT
;
A
#
# COMPACT_ATOMS: atom_id res chain seq x y z
N ASN A 1 58.85 48.78 -19.75
CA ASN A 1 58.10 48.96 -18.50
C ASN A 1 56.73 48.27 -18.61
N ILE A 2 56.67 47.09 -18.05
CA ILE A 2 55.40 46.27 -17.99
C ILE A 2 54.79 46.52 -16.62
N HIS A 3 53.62 47.17 -16.57
CA HIS A 3 52.87 47.34 -15.33
C HIS A 3 52.00 46.10 -15.08
N ILE A 4 52.42 45.28 -14.12
CA ILE A 4 51.59 44.19 -13.57
C ILE A 4 50.64 44.81 -12.55
N ARG A 5 49.32 44.81 -12.88
CA ARG A 5 48.25 45.25 -11.97
C ARG A 5 47.90 44.08 -11.03
N PHE A 6 48.25 44.20 -9.77
CA PHE A 6 47.86 43.25 -8.72
C PHE A 6 46.34 43.31 -8.52
N MET A 7 45.65 42.21 -8.77
CA MET A 7 44.24 42.05 -8.41
C MET A 7 44.08 41.98 -6.90
N ASN A 8 43.17 42.76 -6.38
CA ASN A 8 42.93 42.96 -4.95
C ASN A 8 42.35 41.65 -4.33
N LYS A 9 42.96 41.11 -3.30
CA LYS A 9 42.60 39.87 -2.60
C LYS A 9 41.12 39.81 -2.13
N LYS A 10 40.45 40.96 -2.03
CA LYS A 10 39.03 41.03 -1.67
C LYS A 10 38.08 40.49 -2.74
N HIS A 11 38.43 40.58 -4.02
CA HIS A 11 37.56 40.05 -5.11
C HIS A 11 37.71 38.52 -5.30
N LEU A 12 38.84 37.95 -4.88
CA LEU A 12 39.02 36.49 -4.95
C LEU A 12 38.20 35.76 -3.88
N PHE A 13 37.99 36.38 -2.71
CA PHE A 13 37.16 35.83 -1.64
C PHE A 13 35.66 35.88 -1.96
N THR A 14 35.20 36.90 -2.66
CA THR A 14 33.81 37.06 -3.07
C THR A 14 33.44 36.05 -4.18
N LEU A 15 34.35 35.74 -5.09
CA LEU A 15 34.13 34.73 -6.13
C LEU A 15 34.12 33.30 -5.57
N LEU A 16 34.91 33.00 -4.54
CA LEU A 16 34.87 31.68 -3.88
C LEU A 16 33.60 31.48 -3.05
N PHE A 17 33.06 32.56 -2.47
CA PHE A 17 31.81 32.46 -1.67
C PHE A 17 30.55 32.30 -2.54
N THR A 18 30.53 32.88 -3.74
CA THR A 18 29.42 32.69 -4.70
C THR A 18 29.42 31.31 -5.35
N LEU A 19 30.56 30.63 -5.48
CA LEU A 19 30.62 29.26 -5.98
C LEU A 19 30.19 28.21 -4.94
N LEU A 20 30.31 28.51 -3.64
CA LEU A 20 29.88 27.62 -2.56
C LEU A 20 28.37 27.62 -2.27
N VAL A 21 27.66 28.64 -2.75
CA VAL A 21 26.18 28.73 -2.52
C VAL A 21 25.37 27.94 -3.58
N TRP A 22 25.99 27.50 -4.68
CA TRP A 22 25.29 26.79 -5.76
C TRP A 22 25.39 25.27 -5.70
N THR A 23 26.01 24.69 -4.65
CA THR A 23 26.01 23.24 -4.42
C THR A 23 25.16 22.84 -3.22
N SER A 24 24.14 23.63 -2.87
CA SER A 24 22.99 23.11 -2.13
C SER A 24 22.22 22.23 -3.10
N CYS A 25 22.69 21.00 -3.29
CA CYS A 25 21.84 19.94 -3.80
C CYS A 25 20.61 19.93 -2.89
N ASN A 26 19.46 20.34 -3.42
CA ASN A 26 18.17 20.05 -2.84
C ASN A 26 18.10 18.50 -2.78
N ASN A 27 18.55 17.92 -1.68
CA ASN A 27 18.34 16.53 -1.36
C ASN A 27 16.85 16.43 -0.93
N GLN A 28 15.96 16.67 -1.90
CA GLN A 28 14.54 16.45 -1.69
C GLN A 28 14.38 14.96 -1.45
N GLN A 29 14.01 14.60 -0.24
CA GLN A 29 13.72 13.21 0.09
C GLN A 29 12.46 12.82 -0.68
N HIS A 30 12.58 11.80 -1.53
CA HIS A 30 11.50 11.27 -2.32
C HIS A 30 10.92 10.03 -1.65
N PHE A 31 9.58 9.91 -1.65
CA PHE A 31 8.90 8.69 -1.24
C PHE A 31 9.19 7.56 -2.24
N ILE A 32 8.98 7.82 -3.54
CA ILE A 32 9.34 6.87 -4.60
C ILE A 32 10.82 7.04 -4.92
N THR A 33 11.64 6.14 -4.41
CA THR A 33 13.11 6.25 -4.46
C THR A 33 13.69 6.01 -5.86
N ASP A 34 13.08 5.11 -6.66
CA ASP A 34 13.45 4.89 -8.05
C ASP A 34 12.99 6.07 -8.91
N ALA A 35 13.96 6.82 -9.47
CA ALA A 35 13.69 8.00 -10.26
C ALA A 35 12.98 7.70 -11.60
N ALA A 36 13.27 6.54 -12.22
CA ALA A 36 12.63 6.15 -13.48
C ALA A 36 11.17 5.77 -13.23
N TYR A 37 10.91 4.99 -12.19
CA TYR A 37 9.55 4.64 -11.78
C TYR A 37 8.75 5.87 -11.33
N ARG A 38 9.36 6.79 -10.59
CA ARG A 38 8.72 8.05 -10.20
C ARG A 38 8.28 8.88 -11.41
N ALA A 39 9.15 8.98 -12.43
CA ALA A 39 8.80 9.66 -13.68
C ALA A 39 7.68 8.94 -14.44
N GLU A 40 7.64 7.61 -14.43
CA GLU A 40 6.54 6.83 -15.01
C GLU A 40 5.22 7.12 -14.30
N VAL A 41 5.20 7.09 -12.96
CA VAL A 41 4.01 7.42 -12.14
C VAL A 41 3.50 8.84 -12.46
N GLU A 42 4.38 9.81 -12.56
CA GLU A 42 4.01 11.19 -12.90
C GLU A 42 3.39 11.28 -14.31
N ASN A 43 3.97 10.60 -15.30
CA ASN A 43 3.42 10.56 -16.66
C ASN A 43 2.05 9.88 -16.70
N ASP A 44 1.86 8.77 -15.98
CA ASP A 44 0.58 8.06 -15.91
C ASP A 44 -0.49 8.90 -15.19
N PHE A 45 -0.09 9.63 -14.15
CA PHE A 45 -0.98 10.59 -13.46
C PHE A 45 -1.42 11.71 -14.39
N GLN A 46 -0.50 12.34 -15.11
CA GLN A 46 -0.82 13.40 -16.07
C GLN A 46 -1.73 12.91 -17.19
N ALA A 47 -1.51 11.70 -17.69
CA ALA A 47 -2.38 11.07 -18.68
C ALA A 47 -3.80 10.84 -18.13
N LYS A 48 -3.92 10.35 -16.89
CA LYS A 48 -5.20 10.16 -16.19
C LYS A 48 -5.91 11.51 -16.00
N GLN A 49 -5.19 12.54 -15.56
CA GLN A 49 -5.73 13.88 -15.37
C GLN A 49 -6.23 14.49 -16.68
N ALA A 50 -5.48 14.30 -17.77
CA ALA A 50 -5.91 14.77 -19.09
C ALA A 50 -7.15 14.03 -19.62
N ALA A 51 -7.31 12.75 -19.28
CA ALA A 51 -8.49 11.96 -19.66
C ALA A 51 -9.75 12.29 -18.86
N LEU A 52 -9.61 12.93 -17.69
CA LEU A 52 -10.70 13.32 -16.79
C LEU A 52 -10.77 14.85 -16.68
N PRO A 53 -11.48 15.54 -17.57
CA PRO A 53 -11.40 17.01 -17.69
C PRO A 53 -12.05 17.77 -16.53
N ASN A 54 -12.79 17.11 -15.62
CA ASN A 54 -13.34 17.76 -14.43
C ASN A 54 -12.22 17.96 -13.38
N GLY A 55 -11.69 19.19 -13.30
CA GLY A 55 -10.61 19.55 -12.39
C GLY A 55 -10.91 19.36 -10.90
N ASP A 56 -12.19 19.37 -10.51
CA ASP A 56 -12.60 19.19 -9.10
C ASP A 56 -12.22 17.79 -8.58
N LEU A 57 -12.12 16.78 -9.45
CA LEU A 57 -11.67 15.43 -9.10
C LEU A 57 -10.22 15.42 -8.57
N PHE A 58 -9.43 16.43 -8.87
CA PHE A 58 -8.03 16.58 -8.50
C PHE A 58 -7.79 17.74 -7.53
N ALA A 59 -8.85 18.34 -6.97
CA ALA A 59 -8.75 19.53 -6.12
C ALA A 59 -7.86 19.31 -4.89
N VAL A 60 -7.80 18.09 -4.34
CA VAL A 60 -6.95 17.71 -3.21
C VAL A 60 -5.46 18.01 -3.43
N PHE A 61 -4.99 18.05 -4.68
CA PHE A 61 -3.61 18.42 -4.99
C PHE A 61 -3.27 19.88 -4.72
N ASN A 62 -4.27 20.73 -4.44
CA ASN A 62 -4.09 22.12 -3.99
C ASN A 62 -3.96 22.23 -2.45
N ASP A 63 -4.23 21.15 -1.72
CA ASP A 63 -4.15 21.15 -0.27
C ASP A 63 -2.69 21.12 0.20
N GLN A 64 -2.48 21.53 1.45
CA GLN A 64 -1.17 21.47 2.07
C GLN A 64 -0.79 20.04 2.40
N MET A 65 0.32 19.57 1.84
CA MET A 65 0.87 18.25 2.07
C MET A 65 2.40 18.25 1.94
N THR A 66 3.04 17.25 2.52
CA THR A 66 4.48 17.05 2.34
C THR A 66 4.80 16.56 0.92
N PRO A 67 6.05 16.69 0.45
CA PRO A 67 6.45 16.12 -0.85
C PRO A 67 6.17 14.61 -0.95
N GLU A 68 6.41 13.87 0.14
CA GLU A 68 6.17 12.42 0.20
C GLU A 68 4.68 12.08 0.13
N GLU A 69 3.82 12.82 0.85
CA GLU A 69 2.36 12.69 0.75
C GLU A 69 1.88 12.96 -0.68
N ARG A 70 2.45 13.97 -1.34
CA ARG A 70 2.13 14.30 -2.72
C ARG A 70 2.52 13.19 -3.70
N GLU A 71 3.72 12.64 -3.57
CA GLU A 71 4.16 11.52 -4.42
C GLU A 71 3.29 10.26 -4.19
N ALA A 72 2.94 9.96 -2.94
CA ALA A 72 2.04 8.87 -2.60
C ALA A 72 0.64 9.08 -3.17
N LEU A 73 0.11 10.30 -3.08
CA LEU A 73 -1.19 10.65 -3.65
C LEU A 73 -1.17 10.58 -5.19
N THR A 74 -0.09 11.05 -5.82
CA THR A 74 0.12 10.94 -7.27
C THR A 74 0.11 9.48 -7.71
N PHE A 75 0.81 8.59 -7.00
CA PHE A 75 0.78 7.15 -7.25
C PHE A 75 -0.63 6.56 -7.10
N MET A 76 -1.37 6.92 -6.06
CA MET A 76 -2.74 6.45 -5.87
C MET A 76 -3.63 6.89 -7.03
N TYR A 77 -3.60 8.17 -7.40
CA TYR A 77 -4.44 8.72 -8.48
C TYR A 77 -4.04 8.22 -9.87
N ALA A 78 -2.77 7.95 -10.11
CA ALA A 78 -2.31 7.38 -11.38
C ALA A 78 -2.97 6.02 -11.66
N TYR A 79 -3.15 5.19 -10.62
CA TYR A 79 -3.52 3.80 -10.80
C TYR A 79 -4.90 3.40 -10.25
N MET A 80 -5.54 4.21 -9.39
CA MET A 80 -6.87 3.86 -8.90
C MET A 80 -7.92 3.84 -10.02
N PRO A 81 -8.95 2.96 -9.91
CA PRO A 81 -10.08 2.97 -10.84
C PRO A 81 -10.78 4.32 -10.90
N ILE A 82 -11.35 4.65 -12.06
CA ILE A 82 -12.11 5.92 -12.23
C ILE A 82 -13.26 6.00 -11.22
N GLY A 83 -13.94 4.88 -10.95
CA GLY A 83 -14.99 4.83 -9.93
C GLY A 83 -14.49 5.27 -8.55
N ASP A 84 -13.27 4.92 -8.19
CA ASP A 84 -12.69 5.34 -6.90
C ASP A 84 -12.39 6.84 -6.87
N ILE A 85 -11.99 7.43 -7.98
CA ILE A 85 -11.79 8.89 -8.09
C ILE A 85 -13.12 9.65 -7.97
N THR A 86 -14.22 9.07 -8.46
CA THR A 86 -15.53 9.73 -8.48
C THR A 86 -16.36 9.49 -7.23
N ASP A 87 -16.23 8.31 -6.61
CA ASP A 87 -17.08 7.90 -5.48
C ASP A 87 -16.54 8.36 -4.13
N TYR A 88 -15.23 8.67 -4.05
CA TYR A 88 -14.57 9.07 -2.80
C TYR A 88 -13.83 10.40 -2.97
N SER A 89 -13.85 11.21 -1.92
CA SER A 89 -13.18 12.52 -1.94
C SER A 89 -11.65 12.37 -1.91
N GLY A 90 -10.95 13.37 -2.45
CA GLY A 90 -9.49 13.43 -2.34
C GLY A 90 -9.00 13.47 -0.89
N ASP A 91 -9.73 14.11 0.02
CA ASP A 91 -9.45 14.14 1.45
C ASP A 91 -9.48 12.73 2.06
N PHE A 92 -10.39 11.85 1.63
CA PHE A 92 -10.41 10.44 2.02
C PHE A 92 -9.07 9.76 1.70
N TYR A 93 -8.54 9.94 0.52
CA TYR A 93 -7.25 9.34 0.13
C TYR A 93 -6.08 9.96 0.88
N LEU A 94 -6.07 11.28 1.07
CA LEU A 94 -5.02 11.96 1.81
C LEU A 94 -4.97 11.50 3.30
N LYS A 95 -6.12 11.31 3.93
CA LYS A 95 -6.22 10.73 5.28
C LYS A 95 -5.66 9.31 5.35
N ASN A 96 -6.00 8.47 4.37
CA ASN A 96 -5.47 7.10 4.28
C ASN A 96 -3.95 7.08 4.08
N ILE A 97 -3.40 7.97 3.27
CA ILE A 97 -1.96 8.13 3.07
C ILE A 97 -1.28 8.54 4.38
N ARG A 98 -1.80 9.54 5.06
CA ARG A 98 -1.29 10.03 6.34
C ARG A 98 -1.29 8.93 7.41
N SER A 99 -2.37 8.17 7.50
CA SER A 99 -2.46 7.02 8.40
C SER A 99 -1.44 5.93 8.05
N SER A 100 -1.17 5.70 6.76
CA SER A 100 -0.14 4.75 6.34
C SER A 100 1.27 5.20 6.74
N PHE A 101 1.59 6.47 6.56
CA PHE A 101 2.88 7.04 7.00
C PHE A 101 2.97 7.10 8.54
N GLN A 102 1.86 7.37 9.23
CA GLN A 102 1.81 7.28 10.69
C GLN A 102 2.16 5.87 11.16
N ALA A 103 1.53 4.84 10.59
CA ALA A 103 1.85 3.45 10.90
C ALA A 103 3.31 3.11 10.62
N ARG A 104 3.86 3.58 9.48
CA ARG A 104 5.28 3.39 9.15
C ARG A 104 6.20 4.01 10.20
N ASN A 105 5.86 5.19 10.71
CA ASN A 105 6.67 5.91 11.69
C ASN A 105 6.54 5.34 13.12
N GLU A 106 5.37 4.83 13.49
CA GLU A 106 5.07 4.40 14.86
C GLU A 106 5.32 2.90 15.11
N MET A 107 5.22 2.05 14.08
CA MET A 107 5.40 0.61 14.23
C MET A 107 6.88 0.21 14.15
N PRO A 108 7.31 -0.78 14.96
CA PRO A 108 8.72 -1.17 15.03
C PRO A 108 9.33 -1.68 13.71
N TRP A 109 8.50 -2.15 12.79
CA TRP A 109 8.92 -2.69 11.48
C TRP A 109 8.93 -1.66 10.36
N GLY A 110 8.46 -0.43 10.60
CA GLY A 110 8.25 0.56 9.53
C GLY A 110 9.49 0.85 8.69
N ASP A 111 10.65 1.00 9.32
CA ASP A 111 11.92 1.26 8.64
C ASP A 111 12.50 0.02 7.92
N SER A 112 12.06 -1.19 8.29
CA SER A 112 12.53 -2.45 7.70
C SER A 112 11.79 -2.85 6.42
N ILE A 113 10.68 -2.16 6.11
CA ILE A 113 9.88 -2.45 4.93
C ILE A 113 10.40 -1.62 3.76
N PRO A 114 10.88 -2.26 2.67
CA PRO A 114 11.31 -1.57 1.46
C PRO A 114 10.21 -0.66 0.89
N GLU A 115 10.60 0.45 0.28
CA GLU A 115 9.65 1.45 -0.24
C GLU A 115 8.70 0.85 -1.29
N ASP A 116 9.20 0.05 -2.21
CA ASP A 116 8.40 -0.60 -3.24
C ASP A 116 7.35 -1.57 -2.64
N ILE A 117 7.73 -2.34 -1.62
CA ILE A 117 6.82 -3.22 -0.89
C ILE A 117 5.77 -2.41 -0.12
N PHE A 118 6.17 -1.33 0.54
CA PHE A 118 5.22 -0.44 1.22
C PHE A 118 4.24 0.20 0.23
N ARG A 119 4.74 0.72 -0.87
CA ARG A 119 3.96 1.40 -1.91
C ARG A 119 2.90 0.52 -2.55
N HIS A 120 3.22 -0.74 -2.82
CA HIS A 120 2.28 -1.64 -3.49
C HIS A 120 1.39 -2.45 -2.55
N PHE A 121 1.81 -2.70 -1.29
CA PHE A 121 1.15 -3.65 -0.40
C PHE A 121 0.69 -3.09 0.96
N VAL A 122 1.02 -1.83 1.28
CA VAL A 122 0.51 -1.11 2.46
C VAL A 122 -0.34 0.08 2.04
N LEU A 123 0.21 0.93 1.18
CA LEU A 123 -0.39 2.21 0.80
C LEU A 123 -1.78 2.09 0.16
N PRO A 124 -2.05 1.15 -0.79
CA PRO A 124 -3.34 1.08 -1.45
C PRO A 124 -4.48 0.75 -0.48
N VAL A 125 -5.61 1.46 -0.65
CA VAL A 125 -6.81 1.24 0.16
C VAL A 125 -7.60 0.05 -0.35
N ARG A 126 -7.86 0.01 -1.68
CA ARG A 126 -8.62 -1.06 -2.32
C ARG A 126 -7.87 -2.39 -2.33
N ILE A 127 -8.57 -3.45 -2.02
CA ILE A 127 -8.04 -4.82 -1.96
C ILE A 127 -8.70 -5.70 -3.02
N ASN A 128 -10.02 -5.65 -3.14
CA ASN A 128 -10.83 -6.43 -4.08
C ASN A 128 -11.80 -5.49 -4.81
N ASN A 129 -13.10 -5.78 -4.80
CA ASN A 129 -14.19 -4.99 -5.39
C ASN A 129 -15.14 -4.40 -4.33
N GLU A 130 -14.70 -4.36 -3.08
CA GLU A 130 -15.44 -3.79 -1.95
C GLU A 130 -15.68 -2.29 -2.10
N ASN A 131 -16.69 -1.76 -1.43
CA ASN A 131 -16.74 -0.33 -1.15
C ASN A 131 -15.62 0.04 -0.17
N LEU A 132 -14.98 1.19 -0.40
CA LEU A 132 -13.98 1.70 0.53
C LEU A 132 -14.66 2.37 1.73
N ASP A 133 -13.98 2.34 2.87
CA ASP A 133 -14.43 2.97 4.11
C ASP A 133 -13.25 3.45 4.97
N GLU A 134 -13.53 4.03 6.11
CA GLU A 134 -12.55 4.59 7.04
C GLU A 134 -11.84 3.52 7.91
N SER A 135 -11.87 2.26 7.49
CA SER A 135 -11.33 1.12 8.26
C SER A 135 -9.87 1.29 8.66
N ARG A 136 -9.05 1.88 7.79
CA ARG A 136 -7.61 2.04 8.07
C ARG A 136 -7.35 2.79 9.37
N MET A 137 -8.01 3.92 9.58
CA MET A 137 -7.86 4.72 10.78
C MET A 137 -8.45 4.03 12.00
N VAL A 138 -9.64 3.45 11.86
CA VAL A 138 -10.31 2.71 12.94
C VAL A 138 -9.47 1.51 13.39
N PHE A 139 -8.99 0.71 12.46
CA PHE A 139 -8.20 -0.49 12.77
C PHE A 139 -6.81 -0.14 13.32
N PHE A 140 -6.18 0.93 12.82
CA PHE A 140 -4.94 1.42 13.40
C PHE A 140 -5.11 1.74 14.89
N ASP A 141 -6.14 2.46 15.24
CA ASP A 141 -6.40 2.84 16.64
C ASP A 141 -6.69 1.64 17.54
N GLU A 142 -7.37 0.61 17.04
CA GLU A 142 -7.64 -0.62 17.80
C GLU A 142 -6.42 -1.54 17.93
N LEU A 143 -5.54 -1.57 16.91
CA LEU A 143 -4.47 -2.56 16.79
C LEU A 143 -3.10 -2.07 17.26
N LYS A 144 -2.79 -0.76 17.11
CA LYS A 144 -1.45 -0.23 17.33
C LYS A 144 -0.82 -0.63 18.67
N ASP A 145 -1.55 -0.52 19.75
CA ASP A 145 -1.06 -0.86 21.10
C ASP A 145 -1.00 -2.37 21.33
N ARG A 146 -1.86 -3.13 20.63
CA ARG A 146 -1.90 -4.59 20.72
C ARG A 146 -0.67 -5.24 20.05
N VAL A 147 -0.14 -4.63 18.99
CA VAL A 147 0.93 -5.23 18.19
C VAL A 147 2.30 -4.57 18.36
N LYS A 148 2.39 -3.35 18.87
CA LYS A 148 3.61 -2.53 18.95
C LYS A 148 4.78 -3.21 19.68
N GLY A 149 4.50 -4.09 20.65
CA GLY A 149 5.52 -4.82 21.41
C GLY A 149 5.96 -6.15 20.80
N LEU A 150 5.42 -6.50 19.63
CA LEU A 150 5.64 -7.81 19.01
C LEU A 150 6.69 -7.74 17.89
N SER A 151 7.26 -8.90 17.54
CA SER A 151 7.97 -9.06 16.28
C SER A 151 7.00 -8.92 15.10
N LEU A 152 7.51 -8.60 13.91
CA LEU A 152 6.65 -8.52 12.72
C LEU A 152 5.90 -9.84 12.45
N TYR A 153 6.58 -10.97 12.66
CA TYR A 153 5.98 -12.31 12.53
C TYR A 153 4.81 -12.51 13.51
N ASP A 154 5.04 -12.23 14.79
CA ASP A 154 4.01 -12.39 15.83
C ASP A 154 2.89 -11.35 15.66
N ALA A 155 3.18 -10.16 15.17
CA ALA A 155 2.18 -9.15 14.87
C ALA A 155 1.21 -9.60 13.77
N VAL A 156 1.69 -10.31 12.73
CA VAL A 156 0.80 -10.90 11.71
C VAL A 156 -0.16 -11.91 12.32
N LEU A 157 0.34 -12.80 13.18
CA LEU A 157 -0.51 -13.79 13.88
C LEU A 157 -1.53 -13.10 14.79
N GLU A 158 -1.10 -12.08 15.53
CA GLU A 158 -1.95 -11.34 16.47
C GLU A 158 -3.05 -10.54 15.74
N VAL A 159 -2.74 -9.91 14.61
CA VAL A 159 -3.76 -9.25 13.78
C VAL A 159 -4.78 -10.26 13.29
N ASN A 160 -4.37 -11.47 12.89
CA ASN A 160 -5.31 -12.51 12.46
C ASN A 160 -6.20 -13.02 13.61
N HIS A 161 -5.67 -13.11 14.83
CA HIS A 161 -6.47 -13.37 16.03
C HIS A 161 -7.51 -12.28 16.27
N TRP A 162 -7.10 -11.01 16.18
CA TRP A 162 -8.03 -9.89 16.30
C TRP A 162 -9.12 -9.94 15.21
N CYS A 163 -8.75 -10.33 13.97
CA CYS A 163 -9.72 -10.49 12.89
C CYS A 163 -10.76 -11.57 13.22
N HIS A 164 -10.33 -12.71 13.77
CA HIS A 164 -11.21 -13.79 14.21
C HIS A 164 -12.16 -13.38 15.34
N GLU A 165 -11.74 -12.49 16.23
CA GLU A 165 -12.62 -11.93 17.28
C GLU A 165 -13.77 -11.08 16.70
N LYS A 166 -13.62 -10.57 15.50
CA LYS A 166 -14.57 -9.64 14.85
C LYS A 166 -15.45 -10.30 13.80
N VAL A 167 -14.89 -11.25 13.03
CA VAL A 167 -15.55 -11.83 11.85
C VAL A 167 -15.33 -13.35 11.83
N ILE A 168 -16.39 -14.09 11.61
CA ILE A 168 -16.38 -15.54 11.44
C ILE A 168 -16.90 -15.91 10.05
N TYR A 169 -16.44 -17.04 9.53
CA TYR A 169 -16.89 -17.53 8.22
C TYR A 169 -18.40 -17.82 8.20
N THR A 170 -19.07 -17.23 7.26
CA THR A 170 -20.47 -17.55 6.93
C THR A 170 -20.71 -17.26 5.46
N PRO A 171 -21.34 -18.15 4.70
CA PRO A 171 -21.73 -17.85 3.32
C PRO A 171 -22.54 -16.56 3.25
N SER A 172 -22.18 -15.68 2.34
CA SER A 172 -22.83 -14.40 2.12
C SER A 172 -23.27 -14.25 0.65
N ASP A 173 -23.76 -13.07 0.28
CA ASP A 173 -24.13 -12.77 -1.11
C ASP A 173 -22.90 -12.65 -2.04
N GLY A 174 -23.13 -12.37 -3.32
CA GLY A 174 -22.09 -12.30 -4.34
C GLY A 174 -21.20 -11.05 -4.28
N ARG A 175 -21.50 -10.07 -3.40
CA ARG A 175 -20.77 -8.81 -3.28
C ARG A 175 -19.87 -8.81 -2.06
N THR A 176 -18.61 -8.42 -2.25
CA THR A 176 -17.66 -8.24 -1.14
C THR A 176 -18.03 -7.01 -0.31
N SER A 177 -18.30 -7.21 0.98
CA SER A 177 -18.55 -6.11 1.92
C SER A 177 -17.29 -5.31 2.22
N SER A 178 -17.45 -4.03 2.55
CA SER A 178 -16.35 -3.22 3.06
C SER A 178 -15.85 -3.75 4.41
N PRO A 179 -14.60 -3.47 4.80
CA PRO A 179 -14.04 -3.97 6.07
C PRO A 179 -14.88 -3.61 7.30
N LEU A 180 -15.35 -2.36 7.43
CA LEU A 180 -16.22 -1.96 8.55
C LEU A 180 -17.62 -2.58 8.47
N ALA A 181 -18.13 -2.84 7.26
CA ALA A 181 -19.40 -3.55 7.11
C ALA A 181 -19.28 -5.00 7.57
N SER A 182 -18.15 -5.67 7.25
CA SER A 182 -17.87 -7.02 7.75
C SER A 182 -17.82 -7.09 9.27
N VAL A 183 -17.19 -6.10 9.92
CA VAL A 183 -17.20 -5.98 11.39
C VAL A 183 -18.62 -5.80 11.94
N LYS A 184 -19.45 -4.97 11.30
CA LYS A 184 -20.84 -4.73 11.72
C LYS A 184 -21.72 -5.98 11.65
N THR A 185 -21.51 -6.81 10.64
CA THR A 185 -22.27 -8.07 10.47
C THR A 185 -21.67 -9.23 11.26
N ALA A 186 -20.40 -9.09 11.68
CA ALA A 186 -19.60 -10.10 12.38
C ALA A 186 -19.43 -11.43 11.58
N TYR A 187 -19.68 -11.43 10.28
CA TYR A 187 -19.46 -12.59 9.42
C TYR A 187 -19.11 -12.21 7.99
N GLY A 188 -18.53 -13.14 7.26
CA GLY A 188 -18.24 -13.04 5.83
C GLY A 188 -17.81 -14.38 5.25
N ARG A 189 -17.83 -14.50 3.92
CA ARG A 189 -17.16 -15.59 3.20
C ARG A 189 -15.67 -15.26 3.06
N CYS A 190 -14.90 -16.17 2.49
CA CYS A 190 -13.44 -15.99 2.31
C CYS A 190 -13.06 -14.69 1.59
N GLY A 191 -13.92 -14.16 0.70
CA GLY A 191 -13.71 -12.86 0.03
C GLY A 191 -13.73 -11.68 1.01
N GLU A 192 -14.74 -11.61 1.90
CA GLU A 192 -14.85 -10.60 2.94
C GLU A 192 -13.75 -10.76 4.00
N GLU A 193 -13.54 -11.99 4.50
CA GLU A 193 -12.54 -12.27 5.53
C GLU A 193 -11.14 -11.87 5.08
N SER A 194 -10.75 -12.23 3.85
CA SER A 194 -9.43 -11.87 3.31
C SER A 194 -9.30 -10.37 3.03
N THR A 195 -10.34 -9.70 2.51
CA THR A 195 -10.35 -8.25 2.34
C THR A 195 -10.20 -7.54 3.69
N PHE A 196 -10.94 -7.97 4.70
CA PHE A 196 -10.88 -7.44 6.05
C PHE A 196 -9.50 -7.65 6.69
N THR A 197 -8.94 -8.85 6.60
CA THR A 197 -7.62 -9.17 7.18
C THR A 197 -6.49 -8.38 6.51
N VAL A 198 -6.53 -8.22 5.18
CA VAL A 198 -5.55 -7.36 4.46
C VAL A 198 -5.69 -5.91 4.90
N ALA A 199 -6.92 -5.39 5.05
CA ALA A 199 -7.14 -4.03 5.55
C ALA A 199 -6.57 -3.84 6.96
N ALA A 200 -6.79 -4.81 7.85
CA ALA A 200 -6.26 -4.80 9.22
C ALA A 200 -4.73 -4.81 9.27
N LEU A 201 -4.09 -5.69 8.50
CA LEU A 201 -2.62 -5.75 8.41
C LEU A 201 -2.04 -4.44 7.86
N ARG A 202 -2.61 -3.92 6.76
CA ARG A 202 -2.15 -2.66 6.17
C ARG A 202 -2.35 -1.46 7.09
N SER A 203 -3.37 -1.47 7.95
CA SER A 203 -3.61 -0.38 8.90
C SER A 203 -2.47 -0.16 9.88
N VAL A 204 -1.77 -1.22 10.27
CA VAL A 204 -0.59 -1.17 11.14
C VAL A 204 0.73 -1.26 10.35
N GLY A 205 0.70 -0.94 9.06
CA GLY A 205 1.88 -0.86 8.21
C GLY A 205 2.49 -2.21 7.83
N ILE A 206 1.76 -3.31 7.94
CA ILE A 206 2.22 -4.65 7.52
C ILE A 206 1.80 -4.87 6.06
N PRO A 207 2.76 -5.12 5.14
CA PRO A 207 2.44 -5.39 3.75
C PRO A 207 1.64 -6.70 3.63
N ALA A 208 0.50 -6.61 2.96
CA ALA A 208 -0.39 -7.75 2.79
C ALA A 208 -1.11 -7.71 1.44
N ARG A 209 -1.44 -8.90 0.93
CA ARG A 209 -2.17 -9.10 -0.31
C ARG A 209 -3.19 -10.22 -0.19
N GLN A 210 -4.31 -10.10 -0.90
CA GLN A 210 -5.26 -11.19 -1.08
C GLN A 210 -4.73 -12.11 -2.18
N VAL A 211 -4.78 -13.41 -1.93
CA VAL A 211 -4.53 -14.45 -2.93
C VAL A 211 -5.84 -15.17 -3.23
N TYR A 212 -6.08 -15.46 -4.48
CA TYR A 212 -7.31 -16.07 -4.95
C TYR A 212 -7.01 -17.24 -5.88
N THR A 213 -7.71 -18.35 -5.66
CA THR A 213 -7.82 -19.45 -6.61
C THR A 213 -9.27 -19.53 -7.10
N PRO A 214 -9.51 -19.38 -8.42
CA PRO A 214 -10.87 -19.39 -8.96
C PRO A 214 -11.52 -20.78 -8.91
N ARG A 215 -10.70 -21.83 -8.84
CA ARG A 215 -11.16 -23.20 -8.83
C ARG A 215 -10.12 -24.15 -8.26
N TRP A 216 -10.55 -25.05 -7.38
CA TRP A 216 -9.75 -26.17 -6.95
C TRP A 216 -9.69 -27.29 -7.99
N ALA A 217 -8.63 -28.09 -8.00
CA ALA A 217 -8.50 -29.22 -8.92
C ALA A 217 -9.55 -30.33 -8.69
N HIS A 218 -10.16 -30.40 -7.52
CA HIS A 218 -11.09 -31.45 -7.11
C HIS A 218 -12.54 -30.98 -6.92
N THR A 219 -12.82 -29.71 -7.03
CA THR A 219 -14.15 -29.12 -6.91
C THR A 219 -14.24 -27.81 -7.69
N ASP A 220 -15.43 -27.38 -8.04
CA ASP A 220 -15.67 -26.09 -8.69
C ASP A 220 -15.65 -24.90 -7.72
N ASP A 221 -15.42 -25.15 -6.44
CA ASP A 221 -15.30 -24.08 -5.44
C ASP A 221 -14.01 -23.27 -5.63
N ASN A 222 -14.11 -22.01 -5.24
CA ASN A 222 -13.00 -21.07 -5.17
C ASN A 222 -12.55 -20.85 -3.70
N HIS A 223 -11.42 -20.18 -3.54
CA HIS A 223 -10.96 -19.73 -2.22
C HIS A 223 -10.13 -18.47 -2.31
N ALA A 224 -10.22 -17.66 -1.27
CA ALA A 224 -9.36 -16.49 -1.06
C ALA A 224 -8.71 -16.58 0.33
N TRP A 225 -7.44 -16.26 0.39
CA TRP A 225 -6.65 -16.18 1.63
C TRP A 225 -5.74 -14.96 1.62
N VAL A 226 -4.87 -14.83 2.59
CA VAL A 226 -3.98 -13.69 2.74
C VAL A 226 -2.53 -14.12 2.71
N GLU A 227 -1.69 -13.31 2.10
CA GLU A 227 -0.24 -13.35 2.31
C GLU A 227 0.22 -12.05 2.94
N ALA A 228 1.09 -12.17 3.95
CA ALA A 228 1.77 -11.07 4.63
C ALA A 228 3.28 -11.15 4.38
N TRP A 229 3.90 -9.99 4.14
CA TRP A 229 5.34 -9.89 3.95
C TRP A 229 6.03 -9.73 5.32
N VAL A 230 6.94 -10.64 5.62
CA VAL A 230 7.71 -10.64 6.87
C VAL A 230 9.20 -10.83 6.56
N ASN A 231 9.99 -9.81 6.84
CA ASN A 231 11.45 -9.86 6.74
C ASN A 231 11.99 -10.44 5.41
N GLY A 232 11.44 -9.98 4.28
CA GLY A 232 11.89 -10.37 2.95
C GLY A 232 11.16 -11.56 2.32
N LYS A 233 10.11 -12.09 2.97
CA LYS A 233 9.37 -13.26 2.49
C LYS A 233 7.87 -13.07 2.62
N TRP A 234 7.12 -13.62 1.68
CA TRP A 234 5.68 -13.77 1.79
C TRP A 234 5.31 -15.05 2.55
N TYR A 235 4.41 -14.91 3.51
CA TYR A 235 3.84 -15.99 4.30
C TYR A 235 2.34 -15.99 4.15
N PHE A 236 1.73 -17.14 3.87
CA PHE A 236 0.29 -17.25 3.81
C PHE A 236 -0.35 -17.53 5.17
N LEU A 237 -1.61 -17.15 5.30
CA LEU A 237 -2.47 -17.43 6.46
C LEU A 237 -3.93 -17.48 6.01
N GLY A 238 -4.74 -18.30 6.69
CA GLY A 238 -6.20 -18.27 6.55
C GLY A 238 -6.75 -17.00 7.20
N ALA A 239 -7.51 -16.24 6.42
CA ALA A 239 -8.07 -14.96 6.90
C ALA A 239 -9.12 -15.23 7.99
N CYS A 240 -9.04 -14.55 9.12
CA CYS A 240 -9.88 -14.78 10.30
C CYS A 240 -9.83 -16.23 10.85
N GLU A 241 -8.84 -17.01 10.42
CA GLU A 241 -8.63 -18.41 10.82
C GLU A 241 -7.24 -18.53 11.46
N PRO A 242 -7.06 -18.11 12.72
CA PRO A 242 -5.76 -18.08 13.36
C PRO A 242 -5.19 -19.47 13.57
N GLU A 243 -3.93 -19.65 13.17
CA GLU A 243 -3.12 -20.83 13.40
C GLU A 243 -1.89 -20.45 14.25
N PRO A 244 -1.24 -21.38 14.92
CA PRO A 244 -0.09 -21.08 15.79
C PRO A 244 1.15 -20.59 15.04
N VAL A 245 1.22 -20.84 13.72
CA VAL A 245 2.32 -20.43 12.84
C VAL A 245 1.82 -19.99 11.49
N LEU A 246 2.58 -19.13 10.82
CA LEU A 246 2.32 -18.79 9.42
C LEU A 246 2.62 -19.98 8.49
N ASN A 247 2.13 -19.93 7.25
CA ASN A 247 2.17 -21.01 6.27
C ASN A 247 1.42 -22.27 6.72
N LEU A 248 0.42 -22.11 7.56
CA LEU A 248 -0.48 -23.16 7.99
C LEU A 248 -1.94 -22.72 7.77
N GLY A 249 -2.75 -23.63 7.24
CA GLY A 249 -4.18 -23.46 7.03
C GLY A 249 -4.80 -24.76 6.54
N TRP A 250 -6.11 -24.93 6.71
CA TRP A 250 -6.84 -26.12 6.27
C TRP A 250 -6.66 -26.39 4.77
N PHE A 251 -6.41 -25.35 3.98
CA PHE A 251 -6.27 -25.42 2.52
C PHE A 251 -4.86 -25.82 2.04
N ASN A 252 -3.89 -26.12 2.91
CA ASN A 252 -2.55 -26.54 2.49
C ASN A 252 -2.58 -27.70 1.49
N GLY A 253 -3.36 -28.75 1.77
CA GLY A 253 -3.49 -29.88 0.87
C GLY A 253 -4.13 -29.52 -0.48
N PRO A 254 -5.29 -28.86 -0.51
CA PRO A 254 -5.90 -28.35 -1.73
C PRO A 254 -5.02 -27.39 -2.53
N ALA A 255 -4.28 -26.49 -1.88
CA ALA A 255 -3.41 -25.50 -2.52
C ALA A 255 -2.30 -26.14 -3.37
N TYR A 256 -1.72 -27.26 -2.93
CA TYR A 256 -0.73 -28.02 -3.73
C TYR A 256 -1.27 -28.54 -5.07
N ARG A 257 -2.58 -28.55 -5.24
CA ARG A 257 -3.28 -28.99 -6.45
C ARG A 257 -4.03 -27.85 -7.13
N GLY A 258 -3.83 -26.61 -6.68
CA GLY A 258 -4.40 -25.43 -7.30
C GLY A 258 -3.92 -25.29 -8.75
N MET A 259 -4.84 -25.08 -9.68
CA MET A 259 -4.49 -24.90 -11.10
C MET A 259 -4.02 -23.48 -11.38
N LEU A 260 -4.48 -22.52 -10.60
CA LEU A 260 -4.14 -21.11 -10.68
C LEU A 260 -4.27 -20.48 -9.30
N MET A 261 -3.24 -19.78 -8.88
CA MET A 261 -3.27 -18.89 -7.73
C MET A 261 -2.76 -17.54 -8.19
N HIS A 262 -3.49 -16.49 -7.92
CA HIS A 262 -3.08 -15.16 -8.34
C HIS A 262 -3.40 -14.11 -7.27
N THR A 263 -2.68 -13.00 -7.36
CA THR A 263 -2.95 -11.79 -6.59
C THR A 263 -3.07 -10.61 -7.55
N LYS A 264 -3.80 -9.60 -7.16
CA LYS A 264 -3.99 -8.36 -7.88
C LYS A 264 -3.22 -7.26 -7.16
N VAL A 265 -2.13 -6.81 -7.76
CA VAL A 265 -1.24 -5.80 -7.17
C VAL A 265 -1.59 -4.43 -7.73
N PHE A 266 -1.79 -3.45 -6.85
CA PHE A 266 -2.09 -2.08 -7.24
C PHE A 266 -0.89 -1.42 -7.93
N GLY A 267 -1.13 -0.78 -9.06
CA GLY A 267 -0.12 -0.10 -9.87
C GLY A 267 0.72 -1.04 -10.76
N LYS A 268 1.76 -0.49 -11.32
CA LYS A 268 2.73 -1.21 -12.16
C LYS A 268 3.81 -1.83 -11.27
N TYR A 269 3.56 -3.04 -10.81
CA TYR A 269 4.49 -3.78 -9.95
C TYR A 269 5.44 -4.65 -10.76
N ASN A 270 6.73 -4.64 -10.39
CA ASN A 270 7.79 -5.45 -10.98
C ASN A 270 8.41 -6.32 -9.87
N GLY A 271 7.68 -7.34 -9.44
CA GLY A 271 8.15 -8.32 -8.47
C GLY A 271 8.78 -9.55 -9.12
N PRO A 272 9.20 -10.52 -8.30
CA PRO A 272 9.77 -11.78 -8.77
C PRO A 272 8.73 -12.76 -9.31
N GLU A 273 7.44 -12.52 -9.10
CA GLU A 273 6.35 -13.39 -9.53
C GLU A 273 6.06 -13.24 -11.02
N ASP A 274 5.53 -14.31 -11.61
CA ASP A 274 5.10 -14.30 -13.01
C ASP A 274 3.91 -13.33 -13.19
N VAL A 275 4.04 -12.41 -14.15
CA VAL A 275 2.98 -11.48 -14.50
C VAL A 275 2.06 -12.13 -15.52
N MET A 276 0.80 -12.32 -15.16
CA MET A 276 -0.23 -12.85 -16.06
C MET A 276 -0.84 -11.76 -16.93
N GLU A 277 -1.09 -10.60 -16.35
CA GLU A 277 -1.74 -9.47 -17.01
C GLU A 277 -1.31 -8.15 -16.36
N ARG A 278 -1.29 -7.11 -17.16
CA ARG A 278 -1.18 -5.71 -16.71
C ARG A 278 -2.34 -4.91 -17.28
N THR A 279 -2.98 -4.15 -16.42
CA THR A 279 -3.97 -3.14 -16.79
C THR A 279 -3.42 -1.75 -16.48
N ASP A 280 -4.18 -0.72 -16.76
CA ASP A 280 -3.79 0.66 -16.43
C ASP A 280 -3.61 0.89 -14.92
N GLY A 281 -4.25 0.09 -14.08
CA GLY A 281 -4.25 0.27 -12.63
C GLY A 281 -3.65 -0.88 -11.80
N TYR A 282 -3.44 -2.05 -12.40
CA TYR A 282 -3.06 -3.27 -11.67
C TYR A 282 -2.07 -4.16 -12.46
N THR A 283 -1.27 -4.87 -11.70
CA THR A 283 -0.44 -5.99 -12.18
C THR A 283 -0.96 -7.27 -11.61
#